data_f1fa1b657e2689bb9dd6f561ba6ba59e
#
_entry.id   f1fa1b657e2689bb9dd6f561ba6ba59e
#
_cell.length_a   1.000
_cell.length_b   1.000
_cell.length_c   1.000
_cell.angle_alpha   90.00
_cell.angle_beta   90.00
_cell.angle_gamma   90.00
#
_symmetry.space_group_name_H-M   'P 1'
#
loop_
_entity.id
_entity.type
_entity.pdbx_description
1 polymer ?
#
loop_
_entity_poly.entity_id
_entity_poly.type
_entity_poly.pdbx_seq_one_letter_code
_entity_poly.pdbx_strand_id
1 'polypeptide(L)'
;MQVQAITHNVRMSAQKVREVVRQIQGLPALQALAVLGVVPRKSAQLVAKTLKSAIANAENNNGVKPEKLKVRLAVAQTAQTMKRMRPKARGSAGPILKRNSHIKIVVSDE
;
A
#
# COMPACT_ATOMS: atom_id res chain seq x y z
N MET A 1 10.29 16.98 -8.81
CA MET A 1 9.38 16.07 -9.56
C MET A 1 8.78 15.04 -8.62
N GLN A 2 7.52 14.77 -8.77
CA GLN A 2 6.82 13.76 -7.97
C GLN A 2 6.15 12.76 -8.90
N VAL A 3 6.28 11.47 -8.57
CA VAL A 3 5.65 10.37 -9.31
C VAL A 3 4.86 9.53 -8.35
N GLN A 4 3.66 9.16 -8.72
CA GLN A 4 2.79 8.37 -7.86
C GLN A 4 2.45 7.02 -8.47
N ALA A 5 2.16 6.05 -7.60
CA ALA A 5 1.54 4.79 -7.97
C ALA A 5 0.39 4.51 -7.00
N ILE A 6 -0.71 4.02 -7.53
CA ILE A 6 -1.89 3.69 -6.74
C ILE A 6 -2.29 2.25 -7.06
N THR A 7 -2.46 1.44 -6.02
CA THR A 7 -3.05 0.12 -6.14
C THR A 7 -4.45 0.16 -5.57
N HIS A 8 -5.44 -0.13 -6.41
CA HIS A 8 -6.85 -0.06 -6.04
C HIS A 8 -7.35 -1.41 -5.52
N ASN A 9 -8.30 -1.35 -4.59
CA ASN A 9 -9.06 -2.52 -4.14
C ASN A 9 -8.20 -3.66 -3.61
N VAL A 10 -7.23 -3.30 -2.75
CA VAL A 10 -6.41 -4.30 -2.06
C VAL A 10 -7.27 -4.98 -0.98
N ARG A 11 -7.23 -6.31 -0.94
CA ARG A 11 -8.04 -7.12 -0.01
C ARG A 11 -7.46 -7.11 1.40
N MET A 12 -7.34 -5.92 1.97
CA MET A 12 -6.93 -5.72 3.36
C MET A 12 -7.57 -4.46 3.89
N SER A 13 -7.78 -4.40 5.21
CA SER A 13 -8.30 -3.18 5.84
C SER A 13 -7.24 -2.07 5.77
N ALA A 14 -7.70 -0.82 5.60
CA ALA A 14 -6.80 0.33 5.56
C ALA A 14 -5.98 0.45 6.85
N GLN A 15 -6.54 0.10 8.00
CA GLN A 15 -5.84 0.15 9.28
C GLN A 15 -4.59 -0.72 9.29
N LYS A 16 -4.69 -1.95 8.77
CA LYS A 16 -3.55 -2.87 8.71
C LYS A 16 -2.48 -2.40 7.74
N VAL A 17 -2.89 -1.83 6.61
CA VAL A 17 -1.95 -1.29 5.63
C VAL A 17 -1.26 -0.05 6.18
N ARG A 18 -1.98 0.81 6.91
CA ARG A 18 -1.41 2.03 7.50
C ARG A 18 -0.28 1.75 8.47
N GLU A 19 -0.33 0.66 9.19
CA GLU A 19 0.75 0.27 10.10
C GLU A 19 2.07 0.05 9.36
N VAL A 20 1.99 -0.46 8.13
CA VAL A 20 3.17 -0.71 7.30
C VAL A 20 3.63 0.57 6.59
N VAL A 21 2.70 1.34 6.00
CA VAL A 21 3.10 2.54 5.25
C VAL A 21 3.73 3.61 6.14
N ARG A 22 3.37 3.66 7.41
CA ARG A 22 3.99 4.59 8.36
C ARG A 22 5.48 4.35 8.54
N GLN A 23 5.94 3.11 8.36
CA GLN A 23 7.33 2.75 8.56
C GLN A 23 8.23 3.20 7.41
N ILE A 24 7.65 3.45 6.24
CA ILE A 24 8.44 3.79 5.04
C ILE A 24 8.36 5.26 4.64
N GLN A 25 7.49 6.05 5.25
CA GLN A 25 7.38 7.47 4.91
C GLN A 25 8.69 8.21 5.21
N GLY A 26 9.15 8.99 4.24
CA GLY A 26 10.35 9.80 4.38
C GLY A 26 11.66 9.04 4.17
N LEU A 27 11.62 7.74 3.93
CA LEU A 27 12.82 6.95 3.69
C LEU A 27 13.26 7.01 2.22
N PRO A 28 14.56 6.85 1.94
CA PRO A 28 14.99 6.60 0.56
C PRO A 28 14.26 5.38 0.00
N ALA A 29 13.89 5.43 -1.29
CA ALA A 29 13.04 4.38 -1.88
C ALA A 29 13.64 2.99 -1.77
N LEU A 30 14.95 2.84 -2.01
CA LEU A 30 15.60 1.53 -1.92
C LEU A 30 15.64 1.02 -0.48
N GLN A 31 15.85 1.91 0.49
CA GLN A 31 15.81 1.54 1.91
C GLN A 31 14.40 1.13 2.31
N ALA A 32 13.38 1.81 1.81
CA ALA A 32 11.99 1.46 2.06
C ALA A 32 11.68 0.05 1.56
N LEU A 33 12.16 -0.31 0.37
CA LEU A 33 12.00 -1.67 -0.16
C LEU A 33 12.66 -2.72 0.75
N ALA A 34 13.86 -2.42 1.25
CA ALA A 34 14.57 -3.32 2.16
C ALA A 34 13.79 -3.51 3.47
N VAL A 35 13.23 -2.44 4.03
CA VAL A 35 12.39 -2.51 5.25
C VAL A 35 11.16 -3.39 4.98
N LEU A 36 10.48 -3.18 3.86
CA LEU A 36 9.29 -3.96 3.53
C LEU A 36 9.60 -5.45 3.34
N GLY A 37 10.82 -5.77 2.90
CA GLY A 37 11.24 -7.16 2.73
C GLY A 37 11.38 -7.93 4.03
N VAL A 38 11.58 -7.25 5.17
CA VAL A 38 11.76 -7.90 6.48
C VAL A 38 10.54 -7.79 7.39
N VAL A 39 9.55 -6.97 7.05
CA VAL A 39 8.32 -6.86 7.86
C VAL A 39 7.47 -8.11 7.65
N PRO A 40 7.15 -8.85 8.73
CA PRO A 40 6.43 -10.13 8.59
C PRO A 40 4.91 -9.93 8.49
N ARG A 41 4.45 -9.16 7.52
CA ARG A 41 3.04 -8.89 7.30
C ARG A 41 2.69 -9.01 5.83
N LYS A 42 1.49 -9.53 5.55
CA LYS A 42 1.00 -9.62 4.17
C LYS A 42 0.89 -8.25 3.52
N SER A 43 0.48 -7.23 4.28
CA SER A 43 0.37 -5.86 3.77
C SER A 43 1.71 -5.31 3.28
N ALA A 44 2.83 -5.73 3.88
CA ALA A 44 4.15 -5.30 3.44
C ALA A 44 4.44 -5.74 1.99
N GLN A 45 4.01 -6.92 1.60
CA GLN A 45 4.17 -7.40 0.22
C GLN A 45 3.38 -6.55 -0.77
N LEU A 46 2.17 -6.16 -0.40
CA LEU A 46 1.30 -5.33 -1.25
C LEU A 46 1.85 -3.91 -1.36
N VAL A 47 2.32 -3.34 -0.26
CA VAL A 47 2.95 -2.01 -0.26
C VAL A 47 4.25 -2.02 -1.06
N ALA A 48 5.07 -3.07 -0.93
CA ALA A 48 6.31 -3.21 -1.70
C ALA A 48 6.03 -3.24 -3.20
N LYS A 49 4.98 -3.93 -3.61
CA LYS A 49 4.57 -4.02 -5.00
C LYS A 49 4.18 -2.64 -5.55
N THR A 50 3.42 -1.86 -4.78
CA THR A 50 3.05 -0.50 -5.16
C THR A 50 4.29 0.40 -5.23
N LEU A 51 5.20 0.28 -4.28
CA LEU A 51 6.44 1.07 -4.28
C LEU A 51 7.32 0.73 -5.48
N LYS A 52 7.46 -0.53 -5.83
CA LYS A 52 8.20 -0.93 -7.04
C LYS A 52 7.58 -0.33 -8.30
N SER A 53 6.25 -0.27 -8.37
CA SER A 53 5.56 0.36 -9.48
C SER A 53 5.87 1.86 -9.56
N ALA A 54 5.87 2.56 -8.42
CA ALA A 54 6.21 3.99 -8.37
C ALA A 54 7.66 4.24 -8.82
N ILE A 55 8.60 3.42 -8.37
CA ILE A 55 10.00 3.52 -8.76
C ILE A 55 10.16 3.28 -10.27
N ALA A 56 9.49 2.27 -10.81
CA ALA A 56 9.54 1.97 -12.24
C ALA A 56 8.95 3.12 -13.07
N ASN A 57 7.86 3.73 -12.60
CA ASN A 57 7.28 4.89 -13.28
C ASN A 57 8.24 6.07 -13.31
N ALA A 58 8.94 6.34 -12.22
CA ALA A 58 9.92 7.43 -12.16
C ALA A 58 11.11 7.15 -13.08
N GLU A 59 11.60 5.93 -13.10
CA GLU A 59 12.73 5.54 -13.93
C GLU A 59 12.39 5.57 -15.41
N ASN A 60 11.27 4.96 -15.80
CA ASN A 60 10.91 4.80 -17.22
C ASN A 60 10.35 6.07 -17.84
N ASN A 61 9.57 6.84 -17.09
CA ASN A 61 8.86 8.00 -17.63
C ASN A 61 9.63 9.30 -17.45
N ASN A 62 10.46 9.40 -16.40
CA ASN A 62 11.15 10.64 -16.05
C ASN A 62 12.68 10.50 -16.01
N GLY A 63 13.20 9.31 -16.25
CA GLY A 63 14.64 9.06 -16.30
C GLY A 63 15.40 9.26 -15.00
N VAL A 64 14.71 9.21 -13.87
CA VAL A 64 15.33 9.39 -12.56
C VAL A 64 15.80 8.04 -12.02
N LYS A 65 17.07 7.99 -11.57
CA LYS A 65 17.61 6.75 -11.01
C LYS A 65 16.99 6.43 -9.65
N PRO A 66 16.76 5.14 -9.34
CA PRO A 66 16.14 4.76 -8.08
C PRO A 66 16.89 5.26 -6.84
N GLU A 67 18.20 5.40 -6.90
CA GLU A 67 19.02 5.85 -5.77
C GLU A 67 18.72 7.30 -5.35
N LYS A 68 18.14 8.08 -6.25
CA LYS A 68 17.79 9.48 -5.98
C LYS A 68 16.38 9.69 -5.47
N LEU A 69 15.59 8.62 -5.41
CA LEU A 69 14.19 8.71 -5.03
C LEU A 69 14.00 8.52 -3.52
N LYS A 70 13.05 9.28 -2.98
CA LYS A 70 12.60 9.16 -1.59
C LYS A 70 11.10 8.96 -1.57
N VAL A 71 10.61 8.20 -0.61
CA VAL A 71 9.18 8.06 -0.37
C VAL A 71 8.68 9.33 0.31
N ARG A 72 8.04 10.20 -0.47
CA ARG A 72 7.54 11.47 0.04
C ARG A 72 6.23 11.28 0.79
N LEU A 73 5.36 10.42 0.27
CA LEU A 73 4.05 10.15 0.84
C LEU A 73 3.69 8.70 0.63
N ALA A 74 3.22 8.05 1.68
CA ALA A 74 2.66 6.71 1.60
C ALA A 74 1.40 6.70 2.46
N VAL A 75 0.25 6.45 1.83
CA VAL A 75 -1.04 6.46 2.50
C VAL A 75 -1.87 5.25 2.10
N ALA A 76 -2.73 4.83 3.01
CA ALA A 76 -3.74 3.81 2.76
C ALA A 76 -5.11 4.46 2.95
N GLN A 77 -5.95 4.38 1.94
CA GLN A 77 -7.29 4.94 1.94
C GLN A 77 -8.31 3.82 2.03
N THR A 78 -9.43 4.09 2.69
CA THR A 78 -10.53 3.14 2.77
C THR A 78 -11.18 3.01 1.39
N ALA A 79 -11.35 1.76 0.93
CA ALA A 79 -12.07 1.45 -0.29
C ALA A 79 -13.44 0.90 0.05
N GLN A 80 -14.21 0.53 -0.97
CA GLN A 80 -15.54 -0.01 -0.80
C GLN A 80 -15.48 -1.33 -0.01
N THR A 81 -16.26 -1.42 1.07
CA THR A 81 -16.38 -2.62 1.87
C THR A 81 -17.40 -3.57 1.23
N MET A 82 -17.02 -4.82 1.05
CA MET A 82 -17.94 -5.85 0.58
C MET A 82 -18.64 -6.48 1.77
N LYS A 83 -19.96 -6.42 1.78
CA LYS A 83 -20.76 -7.01 2.84
C LYS A 83 -21.19 -8.42 2.42
N ARG A 84 -21.03 -9.37 3.33
CA ARG A 84 -21.48 -10.75 3.15
C ARG A 84 -22.29 -11.18 4.36
N MET A 85 -23.22 -12.13 4.17
CA MET A 85 -24.02 -12.67 5.25
C MET A 85 -23.55 -14.07 5.57
N ARG A 86 -23.48 -14.38 6.86
CA ARG A 86 -23.11 -15.71 7.33
C ARG A 86 -24.19 -16.22 8.26
N PRO A 87 -24.72 -17.44 8.03
CA PRO A 87 -25.68 -18.03 8.95
C PRO A 87 -25.09 -18.20 10.35
N LYS A 88 -25.87 -17.85 11.36
CA LYS A 88 -25.51 -18.05 12.75
C LYS A 88 -26.51 -19.00 13.38
N ALA A 89 -26.28 -19.42 14.63
CA ALA A 89 -27.15 -20.33 15.37
C ALA A 89 -28.60 -19.82 15.39
N ARG A 90 -29.57 -20.76 15.44
CA ARG A 90 -31.00 -20.48 15.50
C ARG A 90 -31.54 -19.74 14.27
N GLY A 91 -30.95 -19.95 13.11
CA GLY A 91 -31.43 -19.36 11.87
C GLY A 91 -31.20 -17.88 11.70
N SER A 92 -30.51 -17.23 12.62
CA SER A 92 -30.13 -15.83 12.43
C SER A 92 -28.92 -15.72 11.51
N ALA A 93 -28.79 -14.56 10.84
CA ALA A 93 -27.66 -14.27 9.98
C ALA A 93 -26.89 -13.07 10.51
N GLY A 94 -25.56 -13.13 10.43
CA GLY A 94 -24.70 -12.03 10.85
C GLY A 94 -23.89 -11.48 9.69
N PRO A 95 -23.62 -10.17 9.68
CA PRO A 95 -22.82 -9.57 8.61
C PRO A 95 -21.35 -9.93 8.74
N ILE A 96 -20.71 -10.16 7.61
CA ILE A 96 -19.26 -10.26 7.50
C ILE A 96 -18.81 -9.12 6.60
N LEU A 97 -17.89 -8.31 7.11
CA LEU A 97 -17.34 -7.19 6.36
C LEU A 97 -15.99 -7.58 5.77
N LYS A 98 -15.92 -7.63 4.45
CA LYS A 98 -14.65 -7.84 3.74
C LYS A 98 -14.15 -6.47 3.29
N ARG A 99 -13.21 -5.94 4.07
CA ARG A 99 -12.71 -4.59 3.87
C ARG A 99 -11.62 -4.54 2.83
N ASN A 100 -11.65 -3.51 2.02
CA ASN A 100 -10.64 -3.23 1.00
C ASN A 100 -10.01 -1.87 1.27
N SER A 101 -8.86 -1.65 0.68
CA SER A 101 -8.15 -0.38 0.77
C SER A 101 -7.49 -0.04 -0.55
N HIS A 102 -7.12 1.24 -0.69
CA HIS A 102 -6.27 1.73 -1.78
C HIS A 102 -4.93 2.13 -1.20
N ILE A 103 -3.85 1.78 -1.87
CA ILE A 103 -2.50 2.15 -1.46
C ILE A 103 -1.98 3.18 -2.45
N LYS A 104 -1.58 4.35 -1.95
CA LYS A 104 -1.00 5.41 -2.76
C LYS A 104 0.40 5.72 -2.25
N ILE A 105 1.38 5.68 -3.14
CA ILE A 105 2.76 6.02 -2.82
C ILE A 105 3.24 7.07 -3.80
N VAL A 106 3.80 8.16 -3.28
CA VAL A 106 4.41 9.23 -4.05
C VAL A 106 5.89 9.20 -3.77
N VAL A 107 6.70 9.12 -4.81
CA VAL A 107 8.15 9.22 -4.72
C VAL A 107 8.62 10.50 -5.38
N SER A 108 9.72 11.05 -4.88
CA SER A 108 10.27 12.31 -5.36
C SER A 108 11.78 12.24 -5.35
N ASP A 109 12.42 13.02 -6.22
CA ASP A 109 13.87 13.18 -6.26
C ASP A 109 14.36 14.39 -5.44
N GLU A 110 13.46 15.08 -4.79
CA GLU A 110 13.76 16.25 -3.97
C GLU A 110 13.99 15.90 -2.50
#